data_95ef9ad8afa5b16b0538430a83249000
#
_entry.id   95ef9ad8afa5b16b0538430a83249000
#
_cell.length_a   1.000
_cell.length_b   1.000
_cell.length_c   1.000
_cell.angle_alpha   90.00
_cell.angle_beta   90.00
_cell.angle_gamma   90.00
#
_symmetry.space_group_name_H-M   'P 1'
#
loop_
_entity.id
_entity.type
_entity.pdbx_description
1 polymer ?
#
loop_
_entity_poly.entity_id
_entity_poly.type
_entity_poly.pdbx_seq_one_letter_code
_entity_poly.pdbx_strand_id
1 'polypeptide(L)'
;MKTYKYRIGGQPYEVTVNSVAEGKAEVTVNGVAYSVDIEGRSGKIVRAPLPGRITEVLAVPGDIVKEGQPVAVLEAMKMENEILSEYSGVVSEVCVSVGESVSYDALIVIID
;
A
#
# COMPACT_ATOMS: atom_id res chain seq x y z
N MET A 1 8.45 -6.75 15.85
CA MET A 1 9.46 -5.89 15.19
C MET A 1 9.60 -6.29 13.74
N LYS A 2 9.45 -5.36 12.83
CA LYS A 2 9.61 -5.59 11.39
C LYS A 2 10.59 -4.57 10.83
N THR A 3 11.47 -5.01 9.95
CA THR A 3 12.45 -4.16 9.31
C THR A 3 12.18 -4.12 7.80
N TYR A 4 12.15 -2.91 7.25
CA TYR A 4 11.96 -2.68 5.84
C TYR A 4 13.19 -1.95 5.30
N LYS A 5 13.57 -2.27 4.07
CA LYS A 5 14.66 -1.59 3.39
C LYS A 5 14.13 -0.85 2.19
N TYR A 6 14.45 0.43 2.11
CA TYR A 6 14.03 1.31 1.03
C TYR A 6 15.24 1.98 0.39
N ARG A 7 15.07 2.36 -0.86
CA ARG A 7 16.07 3.18 -1.55
C ARG A 7 15.38 4.44 -2.04
N ILE A 8 15.82 5.58 -1.53
CA ILE A 8 15.25 6.90 -1.84
C ILE A 8 16.38 7.78 -2.35
N GLY A 9 16.24 8.31 -3.57
CA GLY A 9 17.26 9.16 -4.18
C GLY A 9 18.63 8.49 -4.33
N GLY A 10 18.66 7.15 -4.49
CA GLY A 10 19.90 6.39 -4.57
C GLY A 10 20.52 6.05 -3.22
N GLN A 11 19.93 6.52 -2.11
CA GLN A 11 20.40 6.27 -0.75
C GLN A 11 19.62 5.10 -0.14
N PRO A 12 20.32 4.15 0.51
CA PRO A 12 19.62 3.08 1.22
C PRO A 12 19.09 3.57 2.57
N TYR A 13 17.85 3.17 2.89
CA TYR A 13 17.24 3.43 4.19
C TYR A 13 16.76 2.12 4.80
N GLU A 14 17.05 1.94 6.07
CA GLU A 14 16.54 0.82 6.85
C GLU A 14 15.54 1.38 7.86
N VAL A 15 14.30 0.89 7.78
CA VAL A 15 13.20 1.32 8.64
C VAL A 15 12.76 0.14 9.48
N THR A 16 12.86 0.26 10.79
CA THR A 16 12.41 -0.76 11.73
C THR A 16 11.21 -0.24 12.50
N VAL A 17 10.09 -0.95 12.43
CA VAL A 17 8.90 -0.64 13.22
C VAL A 17 9.01 -1.39 14.53
N ASN A 18 9.23 -0.67 15.63
CA ASN A 18 9.46 -1.26 16.94
C ASN A 18 8.18 -1.60 17.69
N SER A 19 7.21 -0.68 17.66
CA SER A 19 5.93 -0.89 18.33
C SER A 19 4.84 -0.03 17.69
N VAL A 20 3.59 -0.46 17.86
CA VAL A 20 2.43 0.30 17.42
C VAL A 20 1.44 0.33 18.59
N ALA A 21 1.13 1.51 19.09
CA ALA A 21 0.19 1.70 20.18
C ALA A 21 -0.45 3.08 20.11
N GLU A 22 -1.71 3.18 20.48
CA GLU A 22 -2.45 4.46 20.58
C GLU A 22 -2.40 5.30 19.29
N GLY A 23 -2.48 4.63 18.12
CA GLY A 23 -2.45 5.32 16.84
C GLY A 23 -1.08 5.85 16.43
N LYS A 24 -0.02 5.46 17.15
CA LYS A 24 1.35 5.86 16.86
C LYS A 24 2.25 4.66 16.68
N ALA A 25 3.20 4.78 15.76
CA ALA A 25 4.24 3.78 15.56
C ALA A 25 5.59 4.35 15.95
N GLU A 26 6.37 3.57 16.70
CA GLU A 26 7.79 3.87 16.91
C GLU A 26 8.57 3.25 15.76
N VAL A 27 9.33 4.07 15.06
CA VAL A 27 10.07 3.68 13.87
C VAL A 27 11.53 4.09 14.02
N THR A 28 12.44 3.19 13.69
CA THR A 28 13.86 3.51 13.64
C THR A 28 14.28 3.57 12.17
N VAL A 29 14.83 4.70 11.77
CA VAL A 29 15.32 4.93 10.40
C VAL A 29 16.82 5.15 10.49
N ASN A 30 17.60 4.23 9.91
CA ASN A 30 19.06 4.26 9.94
C ASN A 30 19.63 4.47 11.36
N GLY A 31 19.02 3.82 12.37
CA GLY A 31 19.46 3.90 13.75
C GLY A 31 18.91 5.07 14.56
N VAL A 32 18.12 5.94 13.95
CA VAL A 32 17.49 7.09 14.63
C VAL A 32 16.01 6.81 14.85
N ALA A 33 15.56 6.92 16.09
CA ALA A 33 14.17 6.64 16.46
C ALA A 33 13.26 7.82 16.20
N TYR A 34 12.10 7.54 15.61
CA TYR A 34 11.04 8.52 15.36
C TYR A 34 9.70 7.97 15.84
N SER A 35 8.83 8.86 16.29
CA SER A 35 7.45 8.53 16.60
C SER A 35 6.57 9.05 15.48
N VAL A 36 5.80 8.16 14.85
CA VAL A 36 4.96 8.49 13.68
C VAL A 36 3.50 8.30 14.06
N ASP A 37 2.69 9.32 13.78
CA ASP A 37 1.24 9.23 13.95
C ASP A 37 0.65 8.51 12.74
N ILE A 38 0.02 7.36 12.99
CA ILE A 38 -0.56 6.52 11.94
C ILE A 38 -2.10 6.58 11.86
N GLU A 39 -2.74 7.33 12.74
CA GLU A 39 -4.21 7.43 12.76
C GLU A 39 -4.78 7.97 11.47
N GLY A 40 -4.14 8.95 10.88
CA GLY A 40 -4.61 9.58 9.64
C GLY A 40 -4.40 8.74 8.39
N ARG A 41 -3.66 7.62 8.46
CA ARG A 41 -3.34 6.79 7.30
C ARG A 41 -4.29 5.62 7.09
N SER A 42 -4.92 5.13 8.15
CA SER A 42 -5.72 3.92 8.13
C SER A 42 -7.02 4.03 7.34
N GLY A 43 -7.46 5.24 6.98
CA GLY A 43 -8.70 5.47 6.27
C GLY A 43 -8.61 5.44 4.75
N LYS A 44 -7.42 5.46 4.18
CA LYS A 44 -7.22 5.54 2.73
C LYS A 44 -6.69 4.23 2.16
N ILE A 45 -7.52 3.22 2.22
CA ILE A 45 -7.16 1.88 1.76
C ILE A 45 -8.02 1.52 0.56
N VAL A 46 -7.37 1.13 -0.54
CA VAL A 46 -8.06 0.58 -1.70
C VAL A 46 -8.16 -0.93 -1.51
N ARG A 47 -9.38 -1.46 -1.56
CA ARG A 47 -9.66 -2.88 -1.31
C ARG A 47 -10.20 -3.56 -2.55
N ALA A 48 -10.04 -4.87 -2.63
CA ALA A 48 -10.56 -5.65 -3.74
C ALA A 48 -12.09 -5.68 -3.70
N PRO A 49 -12.76 -5.28 -4.81
CA PRO A 49 -14.24 -5.27 -4.85
C PRO A 49 -14.85 -6.67 -5.00
N LEU A 50 -14.06 -7.64 -5.40
CA LEU A 50 -14.47 -9.03 -5.53
C LEU A 50 -13.24 -9.95 -5.49
N PRO A 51 -13.43 -11.25 -5.23
CA PRO A 51 -12.29 -12.17 -5.25
C PRO A 51 -11.85 -12.46 -6.68
N GLY A 52 -10.56 -12.66 -6.86
CA GLY A 52 -10.00 -12.94 -8.18
C GLY A 52 -8.48 -12.97 -8.15
N ARG A 53 -7.89 -12.79 -9.32
CA ARG A 53 -6.45 -12.84 -9.51
C ARG A 53 -5.95 -11.51 -10.04
N ILE A 54 -4.89 -10.98 -9.46
CA ILE A 54 -4.26 -9.75 -9.92
C ILE A 54 -3.48 -10.03 -11.21
N THR A 55 -3.85 -9.37 -12.29
CA THR A 55 -3.19 -9.50 -13.59
C THR A 55 -2.23 -8.36 -13.89
N GLU A 56 -2.49 -7.17 -13.33
CA GLU A 56 -1.60 -6.02 -13.46
C GLU A 56 -1.61 -5.18 -12.18
N VAL A 57 -0.47 -4.59 -11.87
CA VAL A 57 -0.32 -3.60 -10.80
C VAL A 57 0.12 -2.30 -11.48
N LEU A 58 -0.71 -1.26 -11.42
CA LEU A 58 -0.53 -0.01 -12.14
C LEU A 58 0.03 1.12 -11.28
N ALA A 59 0.13 0.89 -9.97
CA ALA A 59 0.66 1.88 -9.03
C ALA A 59 1.86 1.31 -8.30
N VAL A 60 2.83 2.17 -7.99
CA VAL A 60 3.99 1.81 -7.17
C VAL A 60 4.12 2.80 -6.03
N PRO A 61 4.79 2.43 -4.92
CA PRO A 61 4.99 3.37 -3.81
C PRO A 61 5.64 4.66 -4.30
N GLY A 62 5.10 5.79 -3.87
CA GLY A 62 5.55 7.11 -4.29
C GLY A 62 4.75 7.73 -5.43
N ASP A 63 3.93 6.95 -6.13
CA ASP A 63 3.07 7.48 -7.20
C ASP A 63 1.99 8.38 -6.62
N ILE A 64 1.65 9.43 -7.38
CA ILE A 64 0.49 10.27 -7.08
C ILE A 64 -0.69 9.70 -7.85
N VAL A 65 -1.77 9.38 -7.13
CA VAL A 65 -2.99 8.87 -7.71
C VAL A 65 -4.15 9.82 -7.44
N LYS A 66 -5.13 9.79 -8.34
CA LYS A 66 -6.36 10.57 -8.22
C LYS A 66 -7.54 9.63 -8.03
N GLU A 67 -8.58 10.12 -7.39
CA GLU A 67 -9.84 9.39 -7.29
C GLU A 67 -10.31 8.98 -8.69
N GLY A 68 -10.67 7.71 -8.84
CA GLY A 68 -11.10 7.14 -10.12
C GLY A 68 -9.96 6.61 -10.99
N GLN A 69 -8.71 6.77 -10.58
CA GLN A 69 -7.58 6.26 -11.33
C GLN A 69 -7.37 4.76 -11.06
N PRO A 70 -7.16 3.95 -12.11
CA PRO A 70 -6.88 2.52 -11.90
C PRO A 70 -5.54 2.30 -11.19
N VAL A 71 -5.52 1.44 -10.18
CA VAL A 71 -4.29 1.08 -9.44
C VAL A 71 -3.89 -0.38 -9.63
N ALA A 72 -4.82 -1.23 -10.06
CA ALA A 72 -4.54 -2.63 -10.36
C ALA A 72 -5.63 -3.18 -11.28
N VAL A 73 -5.37 -4.32 -11.90
CA VAL A 73 -6.36 -5.05 -12.68
C VAL A 73 -6.57 -6.42 -12.07
N LEU A 74 -7.82 -6.78 -11.88
CA LEU A 74 -8.26 -8.02 -11.27
C LEU A 74 -9.05 -8.84 -12.28
N GLU A 75 -8.66 -10.10 -12.49
CA GLU A 75 -9.43 -11.04 -13.29
C GLU A 75 -10.34 -11.85 -12.38
N ALA A 76 -11.65 -11.81 -12.65
CA ALA A 76 -12.64 -12.58 -11.94
C ALA A 76 -13.68 -13.06 -12.95
N MET A 77 -14.09 -14.32 -12.86
CA MET A 77 -15.12 -14.90 -13.73
C MET A 77 -14.83 -14.70 -15.23
N LYS A 78 -13.55 -14.84 -15.62
CA LYS A 78 -13.06 -14.68 -17.00
C LYS A 78 -13.17 -13.25 -17.55
N MET A 79 -13.35 -12.26 -16.67
CA MET A 79 -13.41 -10.85 -17.04
C MET A 79 -12.34 -10.07 -16.28
N GLU A 80 -11.72 -9.12 -16.94
CA GLU A 80 -10.81 -8.20 -16.30
C GLU A 80 -11.57 -7.00 -15.75
N ASN A 81 -11.27 -6.64 -14.50
CA ASN A 81 -11.88 -5.50 -13.83
C ASN A 81 -10.78 -4.59 -13.31
N GLU A 82 -10.88 -3.32 -13.60
CA GLU A 82 -9.96 -2.35 -13.03
C GLU A 82 -10.36 -2.04 -11.59
N ILE A 83 -9.36 -2.04 -10.70
CA ILE A 83 -9.55 -1.59 -9.32
C ILE A 83 -9.18 -0.13 -9.28
N LEU A 84 -10.16 0.73 -9.04
CA LEU A 84 -9.99 2.18 -9.04
C LEU A 84 -9.70 2.69 -7.65
N SER A 85 -8.85 3.70 -7.56
CA SER A 85 -8.63 4.40 -6.30
C SER A 85 -9.86 5.21 -5.93
N GLU A 86 -10.33 5.07 -4.71
CA GLU A 86 -11.42 5.89 -4.17
C GLU A 86 -10.88 7.19 -3.57
N TYR A 87 -9.58 7.36 -3.57
CA TYR A 87 -8.92 8.49 -2.90
C TYR A 87 -7.86 9.10 -3.78
N SER A 88 -7.62 10.40 -3.57
CA SER A 88 -6.48 11.10 -4.15
C SER A 88 -5.37 11.21 -3.11
N GLY A 89 -4.13 11.02 -3.52
CA GLY A 89 -2.99 11.10 -2.62
C GLY A 89 -1.77 10.40 -3.18
N VAL A 90 -0.85 10.06 -2.30
CA VAL A 90 0.40 9.38 -2.66
C VAL A 90 0.32 7.93 -2.20
N VAL A 91 0.68 7.02 -3.07
CA VAL A 91 0.73 5.59 -2.75
C VAL A 91 1.84 5.37 -1.72
N SER A 92 1.47 4.87 -0.54
CA SER A 92 2.44 4.55 0.50
C SER A 92 2.88 3.09 0.43
N GLU A 93 1.98 2.19 0.06
CA GLU A 93 2.30 0.77 -0.02
C GLU A 93 1.41 0.07 -1.05
N VAL A 94 1.99 -0.85 -1.80
CA VAL A 94 1.26 -1.77 -2.68
C VAL A 94 1.30 -3.14 -2.01
N CYS A 95 0.12 -3.70 -1.72
CA CYS A 95 -0.02 -4.89 -0.89
C CYS A 95 -0.15 -6.18 -1.68
N VAL A 96 -0.17 -6.10 -3.01
CA VAL A 96 -0.37 -7.25 -3.90
C VAL A 96 0.67 -7.30 -5.00
N SER A 97 0.83 -8.49 -5.58
CA SER A 97 1.73 -8.72 -6.71
C SER A 97 0.96 -9.33 -7.88
N VAL A 98 1.48 -9.12 -9.09
CA VAL A 98 0.94 -9.77 -10.29
C VAL A 98 0.94 -11.29 -10.13
N GLY A 99 -0.20 -11.91 -10.42
CA GLY A 99 -0.38 -13.35 -10.27
C GLY A 99 -0.94 -13.79 -8.92
N GLU A 100 -1.05 -12.86 -7.97
CA GLU A 100 -1.59 -13.17 -6.64
C GLU A 100 -3.10 -13.29 -6.67
N SER A 101 -3.64 -14.30 -5.97
CA SER A 101 -5.08 -14.44 -5.77
C SER A 101 -5.50 -13.67 -4.53
N VAL A 102 -6.56 -12.92 -4.64
CA VAL A 102 -7.07 -12.09 -3.54
C VAL A 102 -8.51 -12.45 -3.23
N SER A 103 -8.88 -12.25 -1.97
CA SER A 103 -10.26 -12.39 -1.51
C SER A 103 -11.00 -11.07 -1.60
N TYR A 104 -12.32 -11.12 -1.48
CA TYR A 104 -13.12 -9.90 -1.33
C TYR A 104 -12.57 -9.07 -0.16
N ASP A 105 -12.49 -7.77 -0.36
CA ASP A 105 -12.04 -6.81 0.65
C ASP A 105 -10.54 -6.90 1.00
N ALA A 106 -9.75 -7.65 0.23
CA ALA A 106 -8.31 -7.73 0.44
C ALA A 106 -7.65 -6.36 0.22
N LEU A 107 -6.60 -6.08 0.99
CA LEU A 107 -5.83 -4.84 0.85
C LEU A 107 -5.07 -4.83 -0.48
N ILE A 108 -5.29 -3.83 -1.29
CA ILE A 108 -4.62 -3.68 -2.59
C ILE A 108 -3.54 -2.60 -2.52
N VAL A 109 -3.92 -1.39 -2.14
CA VAL A 109 -3.02 -0.24 -2.08
C VAL A 109 -3.39 0.62 -0.88
N ILE A 110 -2.38 1.18 -0.22
CA ILE A 110 -2.57 2.15 0.86
C ILE A 110 -2.13 3.51 0.34
N ILE A 111 -2.98 4.51 0.52
CA ILE A 111 -2.77 5.88 0.06
C ILE A 111 -2.66 6.82 1.26
N ASP A 112 -1.68 7.67 1.23
CA ASP A 112 -1.48 8.71 2.24
C ASP A 112 -2.23 9.99 1.91
#